data_5d9aa58222baeb59ae51ee7992fac39b
#
_entry.id   5d9aa58222baeb59ae51ee7992fac39b
#
_cell.length_a   1.000
_cell.length_b   1.000
_cell.length_c   1.000
_cell.angle_alpha   90.00
_cell.angle_beta   90.00
_cell.angle_gamma   90.00
#
_symmetry.space_group_name_H-M   'P 1'
#
loop_
_entity.id
_entity.type
_entity.pdbx_description
1 polymer ?
#
loop_
_entity_poly.entity_id
_entity_poly.type
_entity_poly.pdbx_seq_one_letter_code
_entity_poly.pdbx_strand_id
1 'polypeptide(L)'
;CPNDCMNSIQRADMAVIGTWRDDMKVDQKEVKAFVKGKGRKYVIDNVISRCPTKALSLNDDDTLAVDNRNCVRCMHCINVMTKALSPGDDKGVTVLIGGKRTLKIGDTFGTVVIPFKKLETDEDYDSLKQLAHDIIDFWAENGLEHERCGEMIERIGLANFLEGIGLEVDPNMINHPRTSSYVRLDEWDQEAEKWKNRKQQAAG
;
A
#
# COMPACT_ATOMS: atom_id res chain seq x y z
N CYS A 1 0.81 -9.06 -5.49
CA CYS A 1 1.82 -9.33 -4.45
C CYS A 1 2.22 -8.04 -3.74
N PRO A 2 2.23 -7.97 -2.41
CA PRO A 2 2.61 -6.76 -1.66
C PRO A 2 4.08 -6.35 -1.87
N ASN A 3 4.92 -7.21 -2.41
CA ASN A 3 6.31 -6.87 -2.74
C ASN A 3 6.44 -5.96 -3.97
N ASP A 4 5.40 -5.80 -4.78
CA ASP A 4 5.32 -4.86 -5.90
C ASP A 4 4.43 -3.65 -5.58
N CYS A 5 4.35 -3.28 -4.30
CA CYS A 5 3.49 -2.20 -3.83
C CYS A 5 3.77 -0.86 -4.50
N MET A 6 5.01 -0.56 -4.87
CA MET A 6 5.31 0.71 -5.53
C MET A 6 4.59 0.84 -6.87
N ASN A 7 4.62 -0.17 -7.73
CA ASN A 7 3.91 -0.14 -9.00
C ASN A 7 2.40 -0.16 -8.80
N SER A 8 1.90 -0.98 -7.89
CA SER A 8 0.47 -1.08 -7.58
C SER A 8 -0.11 0.21 -7.00
N ILE A 9 0.65 0.92 -6.17
CA ILE A 9 0.16 2.13 -5.48
C ILE A 9 0.45 3.39 -6.28
N GLN A 10 1.60 3.48 -6.96
CA GLN A 10 2.06 4.71 -7.63
C GLN A 10 1.71 4.78 -9.12
N ARG A 11 1.43 3.66 -9.80
CA ARG A 11 1.35 3.62 -11.26
C ARG A 11 0.05 3.08 -11.81
N ALA A 12 -0.60 2.18 -11.08
CA ALA A 12 -1.82 1.55 -11.53
C ALA A 12 -3.03 2.45 -11.28
N ASP A 13 -3.86 2.65 -12.31
CA ASP A 13 -5.16 3.33 -12.14
C ASP A 13 -6.07 2.56 -11.21
N MET A 14 -6.03 1.22 -11.27
CA MET A 14 -6.67 0.32 -10.33
C MET A 14 -5.66 -0.71 -9.84
N ALA A 15 -5.59 -0.92 -8.53
CA ALA A 15 -4.77 -1.95 -7.91
C ALA A 15 -5.59 -2.81 -6.96
N VAL A 16 -5.35 -4.12 -7.02
CA VAL A 16 -5.95 -5.12 -6.14
C VAL A 16 -4.84 -5.79 -5.35
N ILE A 17 -4.80 -5.56 -4.05
CA ILE A 17 -3.71 -6.02 -3.18
C ILE A 17 -4.26 -7.06 -2.22
N GLY A 18 -3.67 -8.27 -2.23
CA GLY A 18 -4.00 -9.33 -1.29
C GLY A 18 -3.73 -8.91 0.15
N THR A 19 -4.67 -9.21 1.05
CA THR A 19 -4.59 -8.92 2.47
C THR A 19 -5.35 -9.96 3.30
N TRP A 20 -5.38 -9.80 4.60
CA TRP A 20 -6.23 -10.56 5.52
C TRP A 20 -6.72 -9.63 6.63
N ARG A 21 -7.83 -9.99 7.27
CA ARG A 21 -8.47 -9.12 8.26
C ARG A 21 -8.16 -9.51 9.70
N ASP A 22 -8.07 -10.80 9.97
CA ASP A 22 -7.76 -11.37 11.27
C ASP A 22 -6.26 -11.29 11.65
N ASP A 23 -5.86 -11.96 12.71
CA ASP A 23 -4.50 -11.95 13.22
C ASP A 23 -3.54 -12.79 12.37
N MET A 24 -2.31 -12.32 12.23
CA MET A 24 -1.22 -13.09 11.63
C MET A 24 -0.93 -14.34 12.47
N LYS A 25 -0.77 -15.48 11.81
CA LYS A 25 -0.44 -16.74 12.47
C LYS A 25 1.05 -16.84 12.75
N VAL A 26 1.39 -17.28 13.95
CA VAL A 26 2.77 -17.48 14.42
C VAL A 26 2.96 -18.90 14.95
N ASP A 27 3.81 -19.68 14.29
CA ASP A 27 4.29 -20.95 14.85
C ASP A 27 5.55 -20.70 15.68
N GLN A 28 5.40 -20.67 16.99
CA GLN A 28 6.49 -20.39 17.92
C GLN A 28 7.60 -21.44 17.90
N LYS A 29 7.29 -22.69 17.51
CA LYS A 29 8.31 -23.75 17.39
C LYS A 29 9.22 -23.47 16.20
N GLU A 30 8.63 -23.10 15.06
CA GLU A 30 9.37 -22.72 13.86
C GLU A 30 10.11 -21.38 14.05
N VAL A 31 9.57 -20.44 14.84
CA VAL A 31 10.28 -19.22 15.23
C VAL A 31 11.56 -19.57 15.98
N LYS A 32 11.48 -20.40 17.04
CA LYS A 32 12.65 -20.84 17.81
C LYS A 32 13.67 -21.60 16.95
N ALA A 33 13.18 -22.47 16.06
CA ALA A 33 14.05 -23.19 15.11
C ALA A 33 14.77 -22.22 14.15
N PHE A 34 14.08 -21.19 13.65
CA PHE A 34 14.66 -20.18 12.79
C PHE A 34 15.70 -19.32 13.53
N VAL A 35 15.40 -18.89 14.76
CA VAL A 35 16.34 -18.14 15.62
C VAL A 35 17.59 -18.99 15.90
N LYS A 36 17.42 -20.27 16.23
CA LYS A 36 18.56 -21.20 16.46
C LYS A 36 19.43 -21.37 15.19
N GLY A 37 18.80 -21.41 14.02
CA GLY A 37 19.51 -21.63 12.74
C GLY A 37 20.22 -20.40 12.20
N LYS A 38 19.59 -19.22 12.28
CA LYS A 38 20.10 -17.95 11.71
C LYS A 38 20.78 -17.05 12.74
N GLY A 39 20.51 -17.27 14.01
CA GLY A 39 20.97 -16.42 15.11
C GLY A 39 19.99 -15.29 15.46
N ARG A 40 19.91 -14.97 16.75
CA ARG A 40 19.02 -13.92 17.29
C ARG A 40 19.27 -12.56 16.65
N LYS A 41 20.54 -12.19 16.46
CA LYS A 41 20.93 -10.93 15.81
C LYS A 41 20.37 -10.82 14.39
N TYR A 42 20.44 -11.90 13.61
CA TYR A 42 19.89 -11.91 12.25
C TYR A 42 18.37 -11.61 12.24
N VAL A 43 17.60 -12.21 13.16
CA VAL A 43 16.17 -11.98 13.28
C VAL A 43 15.88 -10.52 13.67
N ILE A 44 16.64 -9.97 14.61
CA ILE A 44 16.49 -8.57 15.00
C ILE A 44 16.76 -7.64 13.80
N ASP A 45 17.87 -7.83 13.10
CA ASP A 45 18.31 -6.92 12.02
C ASP A 45 17.45 -7.05 10.76
N ASN A 46 16.96 -8.26 10.42
CA ASN A 46 16.29 -8.51 9.13
C ASN A 46 14.78 -8.68 9.24
N VAL A 47 14.22 -8.88 10.42
CA VAL A 47 12.78 -9.03 10.62
C VAL A 47 12.22 -7.92 11.51
N ILE A 48 12.72 -7.80 12.75
CA ILE A 48 12.17 -6.88 13.73
C ILE A 48 12.43 -5.43 13.33
N SER A 49 13.69 -5.07 13.07
CA SER A 49 14.10 -3.69 12.74
C SER A 49 13.54 -3.21 11.40
N ARG A 50 13.16 -4.14 10.53
CA ARG A 50 12.58 -3.84 9.23
C ARG A 50 11.06 -3.73 9.23
N CYS A 51 10.42 -3.97 10.37
CA CYS A 51 8.99 -3.76 10.51
C CYS A 51 8.68 -2.26 10.47
N PRO A 52 7.91 -1.75 9.48
CA PRO A 52 7.69 -0.32 9.30
C PRO A 52 6.91 0.31 10.47
N THR A 53 6.06 -0.46 11.12
CA THR A 53 5.24 -0.01 12.26
C THR A 53 5.74 -0.51 13.62
N LYS A 54 6.89 -1.21 13.64
CA LYS A 54 7.45 -1.83 14.84
C LYS A 54 6.48 -2.76 15.58
N ALA A 55 5.61 -3.41 14.82
CA ALA A 55 4.59 -4.34 15.33
C ALA A 55 5.16 -5.70 15.77
N LEU A 56 6.47 -5.92 15.69
CA LEU A 56 7.12 -7.18 16.03
C LEU A 56 8.12 -7.00 17.16
N SER A 57 8.16 -7.93 18.10
CA SER A 57 9.20 -8.02 19.13
C SER A 57 9.63 -9.47 19.36
N LEU A 58 10.93 -9.66 19.61
CA LEU A 58 11.51 -10.96 19.95
C LEU A 58 11.76 -11.03 21.44
N ASN A 59 11.08 -11.93 22.14
CA ASN A 59 11.20 -12.16 23.57
C ASN A 59 12.53 -12.86 23.92
N ASP A 60 12.90 -12.87 25.21
CA ASP A 60 14.14 -13.47 25.67
C ASP A 60 14.19 -15.00 25.50
N ASP A 61 13.03 -15.65 25.46
CA ASP A 61 12.87 -17.08 25.23
C ASP A 61 12.81 -17.44 23.72
N ASP A 62 13.18 -16.53 22.85
CA ASP A 62 13.15 -16.66 21.38
C ASP A 62 11.74 -16.87 20.80
N THR A 63 10.69 -16.45 21.49
CA THR A 63 9.34 -16.34 20.93
C THR A 63 9.12 -14.97 20.29
N LEU A 64 8.27 -14.93 19.26
CA LEU A 64 7.91 -13.69 18.55
C LEU A 64 6.55 -13.21 19.05
N ALA A 65 6.50 -11.96 19.48
CA ALA A 65 5.25 -11.26 19.75
C ALA A 65 4.88 -10.37 18.57
N VAL A 66 3.59 -10.31 18.23
CA VAL A 66 3.04 -9.53 17.12
C VAL A 66 1.92 -8.64 17.65
N ASP A 67 2.07 -7.34 17.46
CA ASP A 67 0.99 -6.38 17.63
C ASP A 67 0.16 -6.31 16.34
N ASN A 68 -0.86 -7.17 16.23
CA ASN A 68 -1.71 -7.25 15.05
C ASN A 68 -2.48 -5.96 14.76
N ARG A 69 -2.74 -5.13 15.77
CA ARG A 69 -3.43 -3.85 15.63
C ARG A 69 -2.58 -2.85 14.85
N ASN A 70 -1.27 -2.84 15.08
CA ASN A 70 -0.32 -1.97 14.40
C ASN A 70 0.33 -2.63 13.17
N CYS A 71 0.02 -3.89 12.87
CA CYS A 71 0.53 -4.60 11.71
C CYS A 71 -0.13 -4.09 10.42
N VAL A 72 0.67 -3.51 9.52
CA VAL A 72 0.20 -3.02 8.19
C VAL A 72 0.20 -4.11 7.10
N ARG A 73 0.38 -5.36 7.47
CA ARG A 73 0.29 -6.53 6.56
C ARG A 73 1.22 -6.46 5.33
N CYS A 74 2.40 -5.84 5.49
CA CYS A 74 3.38 -5.68 4.41
C CYS A 74 4.07 -7.01 4.00
N MET A 75 3.82 -8.10 4.71
CA MET A 75 4.34 -9.46 4.49
C MET A 75 5.87 -9.61 4.57
N HIS A 76 6.65 -8.58 4.88
CA HIS A 76 8.11 -8.70 4.94
C HIS A 76 8.57 -9.82 5.89
N CYS A 77 8.06 -9.85 7.11
CA CYS A 77 8.37 -10.88 8.10
C CYS A 77 7.97 -12.28 7.65
N ILE A 78 6.80 -12.43 7.03
CA ILE A 78 6.31 -13.70 6.47
C ILE A 78 7.25 -14.20 5.36
N ASN A 79 7.71 -13.31 4.47
CA ASN A 79 8.63 -13.67 3.38
C ASN A 79 10.03 -14.08 3.88
N VAL A 80 10.46 -13.57 5.03
CA VAL A 80 11.74 -13.97 5.64
C VAL A 80 11.61 -15.27 6.45
N MET A 81 10.50 -15.44 7.17
CA MET A 81 10.25 -16.56 8.08
C MET A 81 9.07 -17.41 7.59
N THR A 82 9.13 -17.89 6.36
CA THR A 82 8.03 -18.55 5.61
C THR A 82 7.42 -19.78 6.27
N LYS A 83 8.15 -20.47 7.14
CA LYS A 83 7.64 -21.62 7.91
C LYS A 83 7.03 -21.20 9.24
N ALA A 84 7.52 -20.11 9.80
CA ALA A 84 7.15 -19.67 11.14
C ALA A 84 5.96 -18.71 11.14
N LEU A 85 5.78 -17.94 10.06
CA LEU A 85 4.75 -16.91 9.96
C LEU A 85 3.89 -17.12 8.72
N SER A 86 2.59 -16.90 8.86
CA SER A 86 1.64 -16.93 7.73
C SER A 86 0.53 -15.89 7.92
N PRO A 87 -0.13 -15.48 6.81
CA PRO A 87 -1.32 -14.65 6.89
C PRO A 87 -2.41 -15.29 7.76
N GLY A 88 -3.33 -14.48 8.26
CA GLY A 88 -4.55 -14.96 8.88
C GLY A 88 -5.43 -15.78 7.93
N ASP A 89 -6.54 -16.30 8.45
CA ASP A 89 -7.47 -17.13 7.66
C ASP A 89 -8.47 -16.32 6.86
N ASP A 90 -8.89 -15.16 7.41
CA ASP A 90 -9.85 -14.27 6.75
C ASP A 90 -9.15 -13.46 5.64
N LYS A 91 -8.91 -14.13 4.51
CA LYS A 91 -8.18 -13.59 3.36
C LYS A 91 -9.11 -12.85 2.41
N GLY A 92 -8.58 -11.81 1.80
CA GLY A 92 -9.30 -11.00 0.84
C GLY A 92 -8.36 -10.01 0.14
N VAL A 93 -8.93 -8.93 -0.36
CA VAL A 93 -8.20 -7.89 -1.08
C VAL A 93 -8.57 -6.50 -0.61
N THR A 94 -7.62 -5.59 -0.72
CA THR A 94 -7.84 -4.15 -0.69
C THR A 94 -7.82 -3.63 -2.13
N VAL A 95 -8.78 -2.78 -2.50
CA VAL A 95 -8.82 -2.14 -3.82
C VAL A 95 -8.42 -0.67 -3.69
N LEU A 96 -7.46 -0.25 -4.52
CA LEU A 96 -6.98 1.12 -4.61
C LEU A 96 -7.20 1.65 -6.03
N ILE A 97 -7.50 2.93 -6.15
CA ILE A 97 -7.74 3.61 -7.43
C ILE A 97 -6.92 4.90 -7.50
N GLY A 98 -6.43 5.24 -8.68
CA GLY A 98 -5.90 6.56 -8.98
C GLY A 98 -4.39 6.72 -8.90
N GLY A 99 -3.62 5.61 -8.90
CA GLY A 99 -2.16 5.69 -8.99
C GLY A 99 -1.71 6.27 -10.34
N LYS A 100 -0.77 7.21 -10.29
CA LYS A 100 -0.14 7.80 -11.49
C LYS A 100 1.26 8.27 -11.17
N ARG A 101 2.19 7.99 -12.06
CA ARG A 101 3.55 8.53 -11.97
C ARG A 101 3.90 9.28 -13.24
N THR A 102 4.22 10.57 -13.11
CA THR A 102 4.68 11.41 -14.22
C THR A 102 5.86 12.28 -13.80
N LEU A 103 6.67 12.68 -14.79
CA LEU A 103 7.80 13.58 -14.56
C LEU A 103 7.34 15.03 -14.25
N LYS A 104 6.11 15.40 -14.64
CA LYS A 104 5.60 16.77 -14.49
C LYS A 104 5.01 17.06 -13.11
N ILE A 105 4.19 16.13 -12.61
CA ILE A 105 3.45 16.31 -11.35
C ILE A 105 3.89 15.36 -10.23
N GLY A 106 4.80 14.43 -10.56
CA GLY A 106 5.28 13.41 -9.62
C GLY A 106 4.36 12.21 -9.50
N ASP A 107 4.38 11.60 -8.33
CA ASP A 107 3.63 10.38 -8.06
C ASP A 107 2.32 10.72 -7.34
N THR A 108 1.19 10.31 -7.92
CA THR A 108 -0.11 10.25 -7.23
C THR A 108 -0.31 8.83 -6.73
N PHE A 109 -0.53 8.67 -5.45
CA PHE A 109 -0.80 7.35 -4.88
C PHE A 109 -2.26 6.96 -5.04
N GLY A 110 -2.49 5.68 -5.33
CA GLY A 110 -3.83 5.12 -5.30
C GLY A 110 -4.49 5.33 -3.93
N THR A 111 -5.75 5.72 -3.95
CA THR A 111 -6.61 5.84 -2.76
C THR A 111 -7.33 4.53 -2.52
N VAL A 112 -7.48 4.14 -1.25
CA VAL A 112 -8.25 2.95 -0.87
C VAL A 112 -9.74 3.24 -1.08
N VAL A 113 -10.37 2.47 -1.97
CA VAL A 113 -11.82 2.55 -2.23
C VAL A 113 -12.58 1.36 -1.63
N ILE A 114 -11.91 0.21 -1.46
CA ILE A 114 -12.43 -0.92 -0.68
C ILE A 114 -11.32 -1.36 0.27
N PRO A 115 -11.45 -1.11 1.58
CA PRO A 115 -10.44 -1.52 2.57
C PRO A 115 -10.26 -3.03 2.65
N PHE A 116 -11.36 -3.78 2.57
CA PHE A 116 -11.34 -5.24 2.58
C PHE A 116 -12.54 -5.81 1.82
N LYS A 117 -12.26 -6.68 0.85
CA LYS A 117 -13.24 -7.50 0.15
C LYS A 117 -12.80 -8.95 0.21
N LYS A 118 -13.65 -9.82 0.73
CA LYS A 118 -13.40 -11.26 0.74
C LYS A 118 -13.42 -11.79 -0.69
N LEU A 119 -12.54 -12.75 -1.00
CA LEU A 119 -12.50 -13.44 -2.28
C LEU A 119 -12.34 -14.94 -2.02
N GLU A 120 -13.45 -15.65 -1.99
CA GLU A 120 -13.47 -17.11 -1.79
C GLU A 120 -14.31 -17.84 -2.85
N THR A 121 -15.40 -17.21 -3.29
CA THR A 121 -16.36 -17.79 -4.21
C THR A 121 -16.27 -17.19 -5.60
N ASP A 122 -16.83 -17.85 -6.61
CA ASP A 122 -16.88 -17.31 -7.97
C ASP A 122 -17.70 -16.02 -8.01
N GLU A 123 -18.75 -15.90 -7.18
CA GLU A 123 -19.56 -14.69 -7.05
C GLU A 123 -18.73 -13.50 -6.51
N ASP A 124 -17.79 -13.75 -5.58
CA ASP A 124 -16.89 -12.71 -5.10
C ASP A 124 -15.98 -12.20 -6.21
N TYR A 125 -15.44 -13.10 -7.04
CA TYR A 125 -14.63 -12.72 -8.20
C TYR A 125 -15.44 -11.99 -9.26
N ASP A 126 -16.67 -12.42 -9.54
CA ASP A 126 -17.55 -11.74 -10.49
C ASP A 126 -17.94 -10.34 -9.99
N SER A 127 -18.20 -10.19 -8.69
CA SER A 127 -18.43 -8.90 -8.07
C SER A 127 -17.20 -7.97 -8.17
N LEU A 128 -15.97 -8.50 -8.09
CA LEU A 128 -14.76 -7.69 -8.29
C LEU A 128 -14.56 -7.30 -9.75
N LYS A 129 -14.89 -8.19 -10.69
CA LYS A 129 -14.89 -7.87 -12.13
C LYS A 129 -15.93 -6.81 -12.46
N GLN A 130 -17.14 -6.90 -11.90
CA GLN A 130 -18.17 -5.90 -12.10
C GLN A 130 -17.72 -4.52 -11.60
N LEU A 131 -17.13 -4.45 -10.40
CA LEU A 131 -16.54 -3.21 -9.90
C LEU A 131 -15.52 -2.62 -10.87
N ALA A 132 -14.65 -3.45 -11.47
CA ALA A 132 -13.68 -2.98 -12.45
C ALA A 132 -14.36 -2.41 -13.70
N HIS A 133 -15.45 -3.01 -14.17
CA HIS A 133 -16.26 -2.48 -15.26
C HIS A 133 -16.92 -1.14 -14.88
N ASP A 134 -17.55 -1.05 -13.72
CA ASP A 134 -18.22 0.16 -13.25
C ASP A 134 -17.21 1.34 -13.15
N ILE A 135 -15.99 1.07 -12.70
CA ILE A 135 -14.92 2.07 -12.64
C ILE A 135 -14.51 2.53 -14.05
N ILE A 136 -14.32 1.60 -14.97
CA ILE A 136 -13.91 1.90 -16.35
C ILE A 136 -15.01 2.69 -17.07
N ASP A 137 -16.25 2.26 -16.95
CA ASP A 137 -17.39 2.90 -17.58
C ASP A 137 -17.60 4.31 -17.04
N PHE A 138 -17.56 4.48 -15.72
CA PHE A 138 -17.64 5.79 -15.08
C PHE A 138 -16.51 6.73 -15.54
N TRP A 139 -15.29 6.21 -15.64
CA TRP A 139 -14.14 6.97 -16.11
C TRP A 139 -14.28 7.33 -17.61
N ALA A 140 -14.76 6.41 -18.44
CA ALA A 140 -15.00 6.65 -19.86
C ALA A 140 -16.05 7.74 -20.10
N GLU A 141 -17.09 7.81 -19.24
CA GLU A 141 -18.15 8.81 -19.34
C GLU A 141 -17.75 10.19 -18.78
N ASN A 142 -16.92 10.23 -17.74
CA ASN A 142 -16.63 11.46 -16.99
C ASN A 142 -15.21 11.99 -17.17
N GLY A 143 -14.30 11.18 -17.71
CA GLY A 143 -12.91 11.55 -17.94
C GLY A 143 -12.74 12.55 -19.09
N LEU A 144 -11.79 13.48 -18.95
CA LEU A 144 -11.38 14.36 -20.01
C LEU A 144 -10.31 13.71 -20.90
N GLU A 145 -10.06 14.30 -22.08
CA GLU A 145 -9.03 13.82 -22.98
C GLU A 145 -7.65 13.76 -22.29
N HIS A 146 -7.00 12.60 -22.35
CA HIS A 146 -5.72 12.30 -21.68
C HIS A 146 -5.74 12.32 -20.14
N GLU A 147 -6.90 12.44 -19.50
CA GLU A 147 -7.04 12.42 -18.06
C GLU A 147 -7.00 10.98 -17.53
N ARG A 148 -6.13 10.72 -16.55
CA ARG A 148 -6.08 9.44 -15.84
C ARG A 148 -7.15 9.39 -14.75
N CYS A 149 -7.53 8.17 -14.34
CA CYS A 149 -8.58 7.95 -13.35
C CYS A 149 -8.32 8.73 -12.03
N GLY A 150 -7.09 8.77 -11.54
CA GLY A 150 -6.74 9.53 -10.34
C GLY A 150 -6.89 11.04 -10.48
N GLU A 151 -6.59 11.60 -11.66
CA GLU A 151 -6.77 13.02 -11.96
C GLU A 151 -8.25 13.38 -12.04
N MET A 152 -9.05 12.50 -12.64
CA MET A 152 -10.51 12.65 -12.66
C MET A 152 -11.07 12.66 -11.23
N ILE A 153 -10.66 11.72 -10.38
CA ILE A 153 -11.09 11.66 -8.97
C ILE A 153 -10.70 12.95 -8.22
N GLU A 154 -9.50 13.49 -8.46
CA GLU A 154 -9.08 14.75 -7.85
C GLU A 154 -9.95 15.93 -8.33
N ARG A 155 -10.34 15.94 -9.60
CA ARG A 155 -11.18 17.01 -10.18
C ARG A 155 -12.64 16.94 -9.71
N ILE A 156 -13.27 15.76 -9.71
CA ILE A 156 -14.69 15.60 -9.37
C ILE A 156 -14.93 15.32 -7.88
N GLY A 157 -13.92 14.91 -7.14
CA GLY A 157 -13.95 14.53 -5.74
C GLY A 157 -14.25 13.03 -5.54
N LEU A 158 -13.60 12.43 -4.52
CA LEU A 158 -13.73 11.01 -4.23
C LEU A 158 -15.17 10.60 -3.89
N ALA A 159 -15.91 11.43 -3.16
CA ALA A 159 -17.32 11.13 -2.80
C ALA A 159 -18.21 10.98 -4.03
N ASN A 160 -18.11 11.89 -4.99
CA ASN A 160 -18.87 11.82 -6.25
C ASN A 160 -18.46 10.60 -7.10
N PHE A 161 -17.18 10.27 -7.09
CA PHE A 161 -16.70 9.06 -7.77
C PHE A 161 -17.28 7.79 -7.14
N LEU A 162 -17.23 7.66 -5.80
CA LEU A 162 -17.76 6.49 -5.09
C LEU A 162 -19.27 6.34 -5.31
N GLU A 163 -20.03 7.44 -5.22
CA GLU A 163 -21.46 7.45 -5.51
C GLU A 163 -21.74 7.01 -6.96
N GLY A 164 -20.95 7.49 -7.92
CA GLY A 164 -21.09 7.15 -9.34
C GLY A 164 -20.84 5.69 -9.66
N ILE A 165 -19.98 5.00 -8.91
CA ILE A 165 -19.72 3.56 -9.04
C ILE A 165 -20.49 2.70 -8.02
N GLY A 166 -21.45 3.28 -7.30
CA GLY A 166 -22.32 2.59 -6.34
C GLY A 166 -21.62 2.12 -5.06
N LEU A 167 -20.53 2.76 -4.64
CA LEU A 167 -19.84 2.48 -3.38
C LEU A 167 -20.16 3.53 -2.32
N GLU A 168 -20.30 3.06 -1.08
CA GLU A 168 -20.43 3.94 0.10
C GLU A 168 -19.06 4.39 0.61
N VAL A 169 -19.02 5.56 1.25
CA VAL A 169 -17.80 6.07 1.89
C VAL A 169 -17.52 5.28 3.16
N ASP A 170 -16.32 4.66 3.23
CA ASP A 170 -15.82 3.99 4.43
C ASP A 170 -14.86 4.91 5.20
N PRO A 171 -14.92 4.98 6.55
CA PRO A 171 -14.02 5.79 7.37
C PRO A 171 -12.52 5.50 7.19
N ASN A 172 -12.19 4.32 6.67
CA ASN A 172 -10.80 3.92 6.37
C ASN A 172 -10.31 4.40 5.01
N MET A 173 -11.15 5.04 4.22
CA MET A 173 -10.79 5.67 2.95
C MET A 173 -10.12 7.03 3.18
N ILE A 174 -9.35 7.45 2.17
CA ILE A 174 -8.78 8.79 2.10
C ILE A 174 -9.54 9.57 1.03
N ASN A 175 -10.01 10.76 1.38
CA ASN A 175 -10.92 11.57 0.55
C ASN A 175 -10.28 12.20 -0.70
N HIS A 176 -9.00 11.96 -1.00
CA HIS A 176 -8.34 12.33 -2.25
C HIS A 176 -7.04 11.56 -2.42
N PRO A 177 -6.55 11.37 -3.67
CA PRO A 177 -5.26 10.74 -3.92
C PRO A 177 -4.11 11.47 -3.23
N ARG A 178 -3.17 10.72 -2.70
CA ARG A 178 -1.95 11.29 -2.10
C ARG A 178 -0.92 11.54 -3.18
N THR A 179 -0.26 12.68 -3.10
CA THR A 179 0.98 12.92 -3.87
C THR A 179 2.17 12.31 -3.14
N SER A 180 3.16 11.87 -3.91
CA SER A 180 4.42 11.38 -3.34
C SER A 180 5.16 12.52 -2.64
N SER A 181 5.65 12.27 -1.42
CA SER A 181 6.54 13.17 -0.70
C SER A 181 7.90 13.40 -1.40
N TYR A 182 8.23 12.59 -2.42
CA TYR A 182 9.46 12.79 -3.21
C TYR A 182 9.40 14.00 -4.12
N VAL A 183 8.22 14.57 -4.37
CA VAL A 183 8.04 15.48 -5.48
C VAL A 183 7.87 16.93 -5.08
N ARG A 184 7.34 17.25 -3.91
CA ARG A 184 7.25 18.60 -3.37
C ARG A 184 7.06 18.59 -1.87
N LEU A 185 8.14 18.62 -1.16
CA LEU A 185 8.18 19.31 0.12
C LEU A 185 8.50 20.78 -0.20
N ASP A 186 7.87 21.74 0.46
CA ASP A 186 8.19 23.16 0.32
C ASP A 186 9.69 23.42 0.56
N GLU A 187 10.32 22.62 1.39
CA GLU A 187 11.76 22.55 1.64
C GLU A 187 12.58 22.14 0.41
N TRP A 188 12.02 21.33 -0.51
CA TRP A 188 12.72 20.92 -1.73
C TRP A 188 12.89 22.05 -2.74
N ASP A 189 11.91 22.90 -2.90
CA ASP A 189 12.02 24.07 -3.78
C ASP A 189 13.11 25.03 -3.27
N GLN A 190 13.19 25.21 -1.95
CA GLN A 190 14.26 25.98 -1.31
C GLN A 190 15.64 25.35 -1.48
N GLU A 191 15.75 24.03 -1.37
CA GLU A 191 17.01 23.31 -1.55
C GLU A 191 17.45 23.30 -3.02
N ALA A 192 16.53 23.15 -3.96
CA ALA A 192 16.78 23.27 -5.39
C ALA A 192 17.25 24.66 -5.80
N GLU A 193 16.72 25.73 -5.21
CA GLU A 193 17.20 27.10 -5.40
C GLU A 193 18.60 27.32 -4.83
N LYS A 194 18.87 26.84 -3.63
CA LYS A 194 20.22 26.87 -3.05
C LYS A 194 21.24 26.16 -3.95
N TRP A 195 20.83 25.04 -4.57
CA TRP A 195 21.68 24.28 -5.48
C TRP A 195 21.98 25.02 -6.78
N LYS A 196 20.98 25.68 -7.37
CA LYS A 196 21.14 26.54 -8.55
C LYS A 196 22.10 27.68 -8.27
N ASN A 197 21.93 28.34 -7.14
CA ASN A 197 22.78 29.47 -6.74
C ASN A 197 24.25 29.06 -6.52
N ARG A 198 24.50 27.89 -5.92
CA ARG A 198 25.86 27.34 -5.78
C ARG A 198 26.53 27.05 -7.13
N LYS A 199 25.78 26.49 -8.09
CA LYS A 199 26.31 26.24 -9.45
C LYS A 199 26.65 27.51 -10.20
N GLN A 200 25.85 28.55 -10.06
CA GLN A 200 26.13 29.85 -10.69
C GLN A 200 27.37 30.55 -10.07
N GLN A 201 27.57 30.42 -8.77
CA GLN A 201 28.77 30.94 -8.10
C GLN A 201 30.04 30.16 -8.39
N ALA A 202 29.95 28.88 -8.76
CA ALA A 202 31.10 28.05 -9.12
C ALA A 202 31.48 28.15 -10.61
N ALA A 203 30.63 28.76 -11.44
CA ALA A 203 30.84 28.91 -12.90
C ALA A 203 31.28 30.35 -13.30
N GLY A 204 31.40 31.29 -12.37
CA GLY A 204 31.93 32.64 -12.52
C GLY A 204 33.24 32.81 -11.79
#